data_d9c4a26547003c490a05c466533233f2
#
_entry.id   d9c4a26547003c490a05c466533233f2
#
_cell.length_a   1.000
_cell.length_b   1.000
_cell.length_c   1.000
_cell.angle_alpha   90.00
_cell.angle_beta   90.00
_cell.angle_gamma   90.00
#
_symmetry.space_group_name_H-M   'P 1'
#
loop_
_entity.id
_entity.type
_entity.pdbx_description
1 polymer ?
#
loop_
_entity_poly.entity_id
_entity_poly.type
_entity_poly.pdbx_seq_one_letter_code
_entity_poly.pdbx_strand_id
1 'polypeptide(L)'
;MIRAIKANKHDSVPSKKSLSLLLDKRLYSNLTKEGISLSNGKRGHRDKCTFRLYDKVREPFDNCTTADPTIFARDGRLFLAVPFEIPSLPCNDDNSIGVDLGMKRLFVTSEGKSFIDKAYLKRRRKLRYLKRCLQSKGTRSAKRHLHKVRRKERNLTKDMVERATDALLGSTKASVLVLEDLTKIKGRTSRTSDGFKRARHNNAMSQVPFYKFKERLTTKATLVGRRVESVSPAYTSQIDSRTGKRDGKRHGCRYYCSDGIVFDADWNAAVNIAKRGKHPFSSSELPLSGRVSSITQSSVVH
;
A
#
# COMPACT_ATOMS: atom_id res chain seq x y z
N MET A 1 -24.14 -18.20 0.80
CA MET A 1 -23.96 -19.59 0.35
C MET A 1 -24.50 -19.83 -1.07
N ILE A 2 -25.76 -19.53 -1.36
CA ILE A 2 -26.40 -19.73 -2.70
C ILE A 2 -25.66 -19.03 -3.84
N ARG A 3 -25.16 -17.77 -3.65
CA ARG A 3 -24.36 -17.06 -4.68
C ARG A 3 -23.01 -17.73 -4.96
N ALA A 4 -22.37 -18.32 -3.95
CA ALA A 4 -21.11 -19.03 -4.11
C ALA A 4 -21.28 -20.36 -4.85
N ILE A 5 -22.40 -21.06 -4.66
CA ILE A 5 -22.75 -22.28 -5.40
C ILE A 5 -22.98 -21.97 -6.88
N LYS A 6 -23.72 -20.86 -7.19
CA LYS A 6 -23.96 -20.43 -8.58
C LYS A 6 -22.68 -19.99 -9.32
N ALA A 7 -21.67 -19.47 -8.59
CA ALA A 7 -20.38 -19.06 -9.16
C ALA A 7 -19.39 -20.23 -9.30
N ASN A 8 -19.63 -21.35 -8.63
CA ASN A 8 -18.75 -22.50 -8.63
C ASN A 8 -19.14 -23.43 -9.79
N LYS A 9 -18.25 -23.59 -10.77
CA LYS A 9 -18.46 -24.50 -11.92
C LYS A 9 -18.35 -26.00 -11.55
N HIS A 10 -18.06 -26.32 -10.28
CA HIS A 10 -17.96 -27.68 -9.78
C HIS A 10 -19.16 -27.99 -8.88
N ASP A 11 -19.65 -29.23 -8.93
CA ASP A 11 -20.79 -29.73 -8.13
C ASP A 11 -20.53 -29.84 -6.62
N SER A 12 -19.36 -29.39 -6.14
CA SER A 12 -19.01 -29.43 -4.73
C SER A 12 -19.56 -28.22 -3.96
N VAL A 13 -20.20 -28.47 -2.83
CA VAL A 13 -20.64 -27.41 -1.91
C VAL A 13 -19.42 -26.66 -1.38
N PRO A 14 -19.34 -25.33 -1.54
CA PRO A 14 -18.20 -24.56 -1.06
C PRO A 14 -18.14 -24.61 0.47
N SER A 15 -17.03 -25.11 1.02
CA SER A 15 -16.78 -25.13 2.46
C SER A 15 -15.99 -23.91 2.91
N LYS A 16 -16.41 -23.30 4.01
CA LYS A 16 -15.72 -22.16 4.63
C LYS A 16 -14.65 -22.68 5.59
N LYS A 17 -13.37 -22.51 5.24
CA LYS A 17 -12.22 -22.97 6.06
C LYS A 17 -11.93 -22.07 7.29
N SER A 18 -12.53 -20.90 7.38
CA SER A 18 -12.33 -19.97 8.50
C SER A 18 -13.68 -19.50 9.03
N LEU A 19 -13.82 -19.50 10.36
CA LEU A 19 -14.99 -18.91 10.98
C LEU A 19 -14.96 -17.38 10.79
N SER A 20 -15.96 -16.84 10.10
CA SER A 20 -16.19 -15.40 10.03
C SER A 20 -17.69 -15.17 9.83
N LEU A 21 -18.28 -14.37 10.71
CA LEU A 21 -19.69 -14.05 10.75
C LEU A 21 -19.89 -12.54 10.72
N LEU A 22 -20.53 -12.03 9.69
CA LEU A 22 -21.03 -10.66 9.67
C LEU A 22 -22.25 -10.58 10.58
N LEU A 23 -22.24 -9.64 11.49
CA LEU A 23 -23.36 -9.40 12.41
C LEU A 23 -24.24 -8.32 11.81
N ASP A 24 -25.50 -8.60 11.63
CA ASP A 24 -26.52 -7.57 11.37
C ASP A 24 -27.14 -7.07 12.69
N LYS A 25 -27.88 -5.98 12.64
CA LYS A 25 -28.52 -5.36 13.83
C LYS A 25 -29.47 -6.29 14.59
N ARG A 26 -29.91 -7.41 13.99
CA ARG A 26 -30.73 -8.44 14.68
C ARG A 26 -29.87 -9.34 15.56
N LEU A 27 -28.63 -9.57 15.15
CA LEU A 27 -27.69 -10.47 15.85
C LEU A 27 -26.92 -9.76 16.96
N TYR A 28 -26.81 -8.42 16.94
CA TYR A 28 -26.10 -7.69 17.97
C TYR A 28 -26.84 -6.43 18.43
N SER A 29 -26.49 -5.95 19.62
CA SER A 29 -26.88 -4.65 20.17
C SER A 29 -25.82 -4.15 21.14
N ASN A 30 -25.94 -2.90 21.59
CA ASN A 30 -25.06 -2.30 22.60
C ASN A 30 -23.57 -2.50 22.32
N LEU A 31 -23.14 -2.18 21.08
CA LEU A 31 -21.73 -2.15 20.74
C LEU A 31 -21.10 -0.91 21.35
N THR A 32 -20.28 -1.11 22.39
CA THR A 32 -19.60 -0.04 23.13
C THR A 32 -18.10 -0.34 23.21
N LYS A 33 -17.32 0.52 23.83
CA LYS A 33 -15.88 0.28 24.12
C LYS A 33 -15.63 -0.93 25.02
N GLU A 34 -16.62 -1.32 25.82
CA GLU A 34 -16.49 -2.37 26.83
C GLU A 34 -16.90 -3.73 26.30
N GLY A 35 -17.82 -3.77 25.32
CA GLY A 35 -18.34 -5.03 24.82
C GLY A 35 -19.46 -4.89 23.81
N ILE A 36 -20.09 -6.01 23.54
CA ILE A 36 -21.20 -6.17 22.61
C ILE A 36 -22.19 -7.20 23.17
N SER A 37 -23.47 -6.99 22.96
CA SER A 37 -24.52 -7.97 23.24
C SER A 37 -24.83 -8.78 21.98
N LEU A 38 -24.70 -10.10 22.05
CA LEU A 38 -24.95 -11.01 20.92
C LEU A 38 -26.19 -11.86 21.18
N SER A 39 -27.01 -12.06 20.15
CA SER A 39 -28.13 -13.02 20.20
C SER A 39 -27.57 -14.44 20.28
N ASN A 40 -28.02 -15.21 21.26
CA ASN A 40 -27.64 -16.62 21.43
C ASN A 40 -28.58 -17.62 20.72
N GLY A 41 -29.49 -17.11 19.87
CA GLY A 41 -30.45 -17.92 19.12
C GLY A 41 -31.73 -18.26 19.88
N LYS A 42 -31.82 -17.97 21.19
CA LYS A 42 -33.06 -18.09 21.96
C LYS A 42 -33.81 -16.78 21.90
N ARG A 43 -35.12 -16.83 21.68
CA ARG A 43 -36.00 -15.63 21.57
C ARG A 43 -35.88 -14.75 22.81
N GLY A 44 -35.46 -13.50 22.61
CA GLY A 44 -35.31 -12.51 23.70
C GLY A 44 -34.02 -12.63 24.54
N HIS A 45 -33.19 -13.65 24.34
CA HIS A 45 -31.97 -13.83 25.11
C HIS A 45 -30.73 -13.33 24.35
N ARG A 46 -29.88 -12.58 25.06
CA ARG A 46 -28.62 -12.05 24.55
C ARG A 46 -27.51 -12.24 25.57
N ASP A 47 -26.34 -12.63 25.08
CA ASP A 47 -25.14 -12.80 25.87
C ASP A 47 -24.27 -11.55 25.77
N LYS A 48 -23.83 -11.00 26.90
CA LYS A 48 -22.88 -9.89 26.93
C LYS A 48 -21.47 -10.44 26.76
N CYS A 49 -20.77 -9.99 25.72
CA CYS A 49 -19.40 -10.34 25.42
C CYS A 49 -18.51 -9.12 25.61
N THR A 50 -17.49 -9.26 26.47
CA THR A 50 -16.47 -8.22 26.65
C THR A 50 -15.29 -8.48 25.71
N PHE A 51 -14.59 -7.45 25.29
CA PHE A 51 -13.40 -7.56 24.48
C PHE A 51 -12.32 -6.56 24.91
N ARG A 52 -11.08 -6.89 24.61
CA ARG A 52 -9.95 -5.99 24.83
C ARG A 52 -9.84 -5.01 23.66
N LEU A 53 -10.00 -3.73 23.95
CA LEU A 53 -9.84 -2.66 22.99
C LEU A 53 -8.38 -2.20 22.96
N TYR A 54 -7.85 -1.93 21.76
CA TYR A 54 -6.55 -1.28 21.58
C TYR A 54 -6.71 0.23 21.70
N ASP A 55 -5.75 0.92 22.33
CA ASP A 55 -5.84 2.36 22.61
C ASP A 55 -6.09 3.22 21.35
N LYS A 56 -5.48 2.84 20.22
CA LYS A 56 -5.66 3.52 18.92
C LYS A 56 -7.09 3.48 18.38
N VAL A 57 -7.97 2.63 18.93
CA VAL A 57 -9.35 2.44 18.46
C VAL A 57 -10.36 3.08 19.41
N ARG A 58 -9.90 3.61 20.58
CA ARG A 58 -10.77 4.23 21.57
C ARG A 58 -11.43 5.51 21.04
N GLU A 59 -10.62 6.40 20.47
CA GLU A 59 -11.10 7.66 19.91
C GLU A 59 -12.14 7.49 18.78
N PRO A 60 -11.97 6.59 17.78
CA PRO A 60 -13.00 6.30 16.80
C PRO A 60 -14.34 5.81 17.40
N PHE A 61 -14.33 5.08 18.53
CA PHE A 61 -15.58 4.69 19.19
C PHE A 61 -16.33 5.86 19.80
N ASP A 62 -15.65 6.95 20.17
CA ASP A 62 -16.28 8.15 20.74
C ASP A 62 -16.83 9.07 19.66
N ASN A 63 -16.11 9.19 18.54
CA ASN A 63 -16.29 10.27 17.59
C ASN A 63 -16.86 9.82 16.23
N CYS A 64 -17.00 8.50 15.99
CA CYS A 64 -17.39 7.99 14.68
C CYS A 64 -18.58 7.03 14.79
N THR A 65 -19.43 7.03 13.78
CA THR A 65 -20.47 6.02 13.63
C THR A 65 -19.88 4.66 13.28
N THR A 66 -20.48 3.59 13.80
CA THR A 66 -20.06 2.22 13.54
C THR A 66 -20.99 1.56 12.53
N ALA A 67 -20.43 0.82 11.57
CA ALA A 67 -21.19 -0.09 10.71
C ALA A 67 -21.18 -1.52 11.28
N ASP A 68 -21.89 -2.43 10.62
CA ASP A 68 -22.06 -3.80 11.08
C ASP A 68 -20.74 -4.54 11.29
N PRO A 69 -20.47 -5.03 12.52
CA PRO A 69 -19.21 -5.66 12.84
C PRO A 69 -19.12 -7.10 12.32
N THR A 70 -17.90 -7.60 12.20
CA THR A 70 -17.64 -8.99 11.80
C THR A 70 -16.85 -9.71 12.88
N ILE A 71 -17.36 -10.84 13.36
CA ILE A 71 -16.61 -11.77 14.22
C ILE A 71 -15.82 -12.72 13.35
N PHE A 72 -14.56 -12.96 13.68
CA PHE A 72 -13.74 -13.96 13.01
C PHE A 72 -12.77 -14.65 13.98
N ALA A 73 -12.46 -15.91 13.68
CA ALA A 73 -11.47 -16.68 14.43
C ALA A 73 -10.11 -16.64 13.74
N ARG A 74 -9.06 -16.41 14.54
CA ARG A 74 -7.68 -16.44 14.08
C ARG A 74 -6.75 -16.94 15.18
N ASP A 75 -5.92 -17.95 14.88
CA ASP A 75 -4.94 -18.53 15.82
C ASP A 75 -5.57 -18.95 17.16
N GLY A 76 -6.77 -19.55 17.14
CA GLY A 76 -7.52 -19.99 18.33
C GLY A 76 -8.15 -18.85 19.16
N ARG A 77 -8.13 -17.63 18.68
CA ARG A 77 -8.76 -16.47 19.33
C ARG A 77 -9.87 -15.88 18.46
N LEU A 78 -10.89 -15.34 19.09
CA LEU A 78 -11.95 -14.58 18.44
C LEU A 78 -11.56 -13.09 18.38
N PHE A 79 -11.88 -12.47 17.26
CA PHE A 79 -11.69 -11.05 17.02
C PHE A 79 -12.99 -10.45 16.51
N LEU A 80 -13.26 -9.22 16.93
CA LEU A 80 -14.32 -8.38 16.43
C LEU A 80 -13.68 -7.30 15.54
N ALA A 81 -14.04 -7.26 14.26
CA ALA A 81 -13.71 -6.16 13.36
C ALA A 81 -14.90 -5.21 13.32
N VAL A 82 -14.70 -4.00 13.78
CA VAL A 82 -15.71 -2.92 13.78
C VAL A 82 -15.31 -1.91 12.70
N PRO A 83 -16.11 -1.71 11.65
CA PRO A 83 -15.90 -0.62 10.71
C PRO A 83 -16.36 0.70 11.35
N PHE A 84 -15.62 1.77 11.12
CA PHE A 84 -15.97 3.13 11.52
C PHE A 84 -16.13 4.00 10.26
N GLU A 85 -17.17 4.82 10.25
CA GLU A 85 -17.34 5.88 9.27
C GLU A 85 -16.61 7.12 9.77
N ILE A 86 -15.41 7.34 9.24
CA ILE A 86 -14.59 8.48 9.62
C ILE A 86 -14.85 9.59 8.60
N PRO A 87 -15.33 10.78 9.04
CA PRO A 87 -15.53 11.89 8.14
C PRO A 87 -14.21 12.30 7.47
N SER A 88 -14.22 12.43 6.16
CA SER A 88 -13.07 12.95 5.43
C SER A 88 -12.96 14.45 5.64
N LEU A 89 -11.77 14.93 5.97
CA LEU A 89 -11.50 16.36 5.99
C LEU A 89 -11.53 16.90 4.55
N PRO A 90 -12.09 18.09 4.31
CA PRO A 90 -12.08 18.70 2.99
C PRO A 90 -10.63 19.03 2.57
N CYS A 91 -10.31 18.77 1.30
CA CYS A 91 -9.04 19.17 0.71
C CYS A 91 -9.25 20.54 0.03
N ASN A 92 -8.87 21.60 0.69
CA ASN A 92 -9.15 22.98 0.26
C ASN A 92 -8.01 23.60 -0.56
N ASP A 93 -6.85 22.95 -0.59
CA ASP A 93 -5.63 23.42 -1.26
C ASP A 93 -5.34 22.61 -2.51
N ASP A 94 -4.88 23.26 -3.57
CA ASP A 94 -4.52 22.64 -4.84
C ASP A 94 -3.00 22.42 -5.02
N ASN A 95 -2.24 22.64 -3.94
CA ASN A 95 -0.80 22.38 -3.94
C ASN A 95 -0.52 20.91 -4.15
N SER A 96 0.15 20.54 -5.23
CA SER A 96 0.37 19.14 -5.62
C SER A 96 1.83 18.78 -5.75
N ILE A 97 2.18 17.55 -5.36
CA ILE A 97 3.48 16.92 -5.63
C ILE A 97 3.33 15.65 -6.46
N GLY A 98 4.31 15.40 -7.31
CA GLY A 98 4.44 14.11 -8.00
C GLY A 98 5.25 13.12 -7.17
N VAL A 99 4.84 11.87 -7.22
CA VAL A 99 5.47 10.75 -6.51
C VAL A 99 5.75 9.61 -7.49
N ASP A 100 7.02 9.40 -7.83
CA ASP A 100 7.46 8.25 -8.62
C ASP A 100 7.67 7.04 -7.71
N LEU A 101 7.16 5.87 -8.11
CA LEU A 101 7.24 4.62 -7.36
C LEU A 101 8.27 3.66 -7.99
N GLY A 102 9.27 3.27 -7.21
CA GLY A 102 10.38 2.46 -7.70
C GLY A 102 10.66 1.18 -6.93
N MET A 103 11.56 0.36 -7.49
CA MET A 103 11.99 -0.92 -6.88
C MET A 103 13.10 -0.76 -5.84
N LYS A 104 13.99 0.20 -6.02
CA LYS A 104 15.13 0.48 -5.12
C LYS A 104 14.72 1.48 -4.04
N ARG A 105 14.22 2.60 -4.45
CA ARG A 105 13.52 3.59 -3.64
C ARG A 105 12.03 3.32 -3.79
N LEU A 106 11.30 3.16 -2.69
CA LEU A 106 9.87 2.90 -2.77
C LEU A 106 9.14 4.08 -3.39
N PHE A 107 9.55 5.29 -3.02
CA PHE A 107 9.10 6.51 -3.67
C PHE A 107 10.21 7.57 -3.78
N VAL A 108 10.05 8.46 -4.74
CA VAL A 108 10.78 9.73 -4.89
C VAL A 108 9.75 10.80 -5.19
N THR A 109 9.85 11.95 -4.53
CA THR A 109 8.93 13.09 -4.74
C THR A 109 9.55 14.13 -5.67
N SER A 110 8.70 14.97 -6.29
CA SER A 110 9.15 16.13 -7.07
C SER A 110 9.92 17.16 -6.23
N GLU A 111 9.74 17.17 -4.90
CA GLU A 111 10.51 17.97 -3.95
C GLU A 111 11.90 17.36 -3.62
N GLY A 112 12.27 16.23 -4.22
CA GLY A 112 13.54 15.55 -4.00
C GLY A 112 13.61 14.69 -2.74
N LYS A 113 12.49 14.40 -2.07
CA LYS A 113 12.44 13.46 -0.94
C LYS A 113 12.34 12.03 -1.46
N SER A 114 12.97 11.08 -0.76
CA SER A 114 12.89 9.67 -1.14
C SER A 114 12.87 8.74 0.07
N PHE A 115 12.30 7.55 -0.11
CA PHE A 115 12.24 6.52 0.94
C PHE A 115 12.94 5.23 0.51
N ILE A 116 13.91 4.81 1.30
CA ILE A 116 14.63 3.55 1.18
C ILE A 116 14.63 2.84 2.52
N ASP A 117 14.22 1.58 2.53
CA ASP A 117 14.34 0.70 3.69
C ASP A 117 15.31 -0.46 3.40
N LYS A 118 16.59 -0.22 3.69
CA LYS A 118 17.66 -1.23 3.50
C LYS A 118 17.44 -2.46 4.38
N ALA A 119 16.94 -2.28 5.61
CA ALA A 119 16.67 -3.36 6.55
C ALA A 119 15.53 -4.25 6.06
N TYR A 120 14.44 -3.67 5.57
CA TYR A 120 13.36 -4.39 4.90
C TYR A 120 13.87 -5.23 3.72
N LEU A 121 14.64 -4.62 2.82
CA LEU A 121 15.17 -5.30 1.65
C LEU A 121 16.06 -6.50 2.04
N LYS A 122 16.91 -6.36 3.06
CA LYS A 122 17.76 -7.45 3.59
C LYS A 122 16.92 -8.58 4.19
N ARG A 123 15.95 -8.26 5.07
CA ARG A 123 15.06 -9.24 5.71
C ARG A 123 14.20 -9.98 4.67
N ARG A 124 13.67 -9.25 3.70
CA ARG A 124 12.85 -9.81 2.63
C ARG A 124 13.64 -10.80 1.75
N ARG A 125 14.92 -10.49 1.40
CA ARG A 125 15.80 -11.43 0.68
C ARG A 125 15.95 -12.75 1.45
N LYS A 126 16.20 -12.70 2.75
CA LYS A 126 16.30 -13.89 3.61
C LYS A 126 15.01 -14.71 3.62
N LEU A 127 13.84 -14.06 3.80
CA LEU A 127 12.55 -14.77 3.79
C LEU A 127 12.25 -15.42 2.43
N ARG A 128 12.61 -14.79 1.33
CA ARG A 128 12.45 -15.35 -0.02
C ARG A 128 13.34 -16.57 -0.26
N TYR A 129 14.58 -16.52 0.17
CA TYR A 129 15.47 -17.68 0.11
C TYR A 129 14.88 -18.85 0.90
N LEU A 130 14.47 -18.62 2.15
CA LEU A 130 13.87 -19.62 3.00
C LEU A 130 12.58 -20.21 2.37
N LYS A 131 11.74 -19.36 1.75
CA LYS A 131 10.55 -19.85 1.02
C LYS A 131 10.91 -20.83 -0.07
N ARG A 132 11.93 -20.53 -0.91
CA ARG A 132 12.38 -21.45 -1.97
C ARG A 132 12.84 -22.78 -1.41
N CYS A 133 13.68 -22.76 -0.38
CA CYS A 133 14.16 -23.98 0.29
C CYS A 133 13.01 -24.82 0.86
N LEU A 134 12.02 -24.20 1.50
CA LEU A 134 10.86 -24.90 2.05
C LEU A 134 9.91 -25.43 0.96
N GLN A 135 9.79 -24.73 -0.16
CA GLN A 135 8.99 -25.18 -1.29
C GLN A 135 9.62 -26.40 -1.97
N SER A 136 10.95 -26.39 -2.16
CA SER A 136 11.65 -27.54 -2.77
C SER A 136 11.63 -28.79 -1.88
N LYS A 137 11.67 -28.66 -0.55
CA LYS A 137 11.57 -29.80 0.37
C LYS A 137 10.21 -30.52 0.33
N GLY A 138 9.12 -29.83 0.08
CA GLY A 138 7.77 -30.38 -0.13
C GLY A 138 7.12 -31.13 1.04
N THR A 139 7.84 -31.43 2.12
CA THR A 139 7.35 -32.22 3.27
C THR A 139 6.20 -31.51 4.02
N ARG A 140 5.41 -32.29 4.79
CA ARG A 140 4.31 -31.74 5.62
C ARG A 140 4.82 -30.69 6.63
N SER A 141 5.99 -30.94 7.24
CA SER A 141 6.63 -29.99 8.16
C SER A 141 7.09 -28.73 7.43
N ALA A 142 7.73 -28.86 6.26
CA ALA A 142 8.13 -27.73 5.44
C ALA A 142 6.92 -26.88 4.99
N LYS A 143 5.79 -27.49 4.63
CA LYS A 143 4.54 -26.78 4.29
C LYS A 143 4.00 -25.96 5.48
N ARG A 144 4.01 -26.52 6.71
CA ARG A 144 3.63 -25.78 7.93
C ARG A 144 4.56 -24.59 8.19
N HIS A 145 5.88 -24.80 8.05
CA HIS A 145 6.87 -23.72 8.20
C HIS A 145 6.73 -22.65 7.11
N LEU A 146 6.49 -23.06 5.87
CA LEU A 146 6.24 -22.14 4.75
C LEU A 146 5.07 -21.18 5.03
N HIS A 147 4.00 -21.68 5.67
CA HIS A 147 2.87 -20.84 6.07
C HIS A 147 3.29 -19.76 7.09
N LYS A 148 4.12 -20.12 8.09
CA LYS A 148 4.68 -19.15 9.06
C LYS A 148 5.58 -18.12 8.38
N VAL A 149 6.42 -18.54 7.43
CA VAL A 149 7.30 -17.63 6.67
C VAL A 149 6.50 -16.67 5.79
N ARG A 150 5.46 -17.13 5.11
CA ARG A 150 4.56 -16.27 4.32
C ARG A 150 3.86 -15.23 5.21
N ARG A 151 3.47 -15.59 6.43
CA ARG A 151 2.90 -14.66 7.40
C ARG A 151 3.91 -13.58 7.82
N LYS A 152 5.16 -13.98 8.15
CA LYS A 152 6.25 -13.04 8.47
C LYS A 152 6.53 -12.08 7.32
N GLU A 153 6.60 -12.55 6.08
CA GLU A 153 6.81 -11.71 4.90
C GLU A 153 5.67 -10.70 4.70
N ARG A 154 4.42 -11.12 4.89
CA ARG A 154 3.24 -10.25 4.79
C ARG A 154 3.25 -9.16 5.86
N ASN A 155 3.56 -9.50 7.11
CA ASN A 155 3.65 -8.53 8.22
C ASN A 155 4.78 -7.54 8.00
N LEU A 156 5.96 -8.00 7.58
CA LEU A 156 7.10 -7.17 7.24
C LEU A 156 6.77 -6.17 6.10
N THR A 157 6.03 -6.62 5.10
CA THR A 157 5.59 -5.75 4.00
C THR A 157 4.56 -4.72 4.47
N LYS A 158 3.63 -5.12 5.34
CA LYS A 158 2.64 -4.20 5.92
C LYS A 158 3.33 -3.09 6.73
N ASP A 159 4.24 -3.47 7.61
CA ASP A 159 5.02 -2.52 8.43
C ASP A 159 5.82 -1.53 7.56
N MET A 160 6.50 -2.01 6.52
CA MET A 160 7.22 -1.14 5.59
C MET A 160 6.28 -0.15 4.88
N VAL A 161 5.10 -0.60 4.44
CA VAL A 161 4.10 0.26 3.80
C VAL A 161 3.60 1.33 4.78
N GLU A 162 3.32 0.97 6.04
CA GLU A 162 2.90 1.94 7.07
C GLU A 162 3.96 3.03 7.27
N ARG A 163 5.23 2.63 7.47
CA ARG A 163 6.34 3.59 7.65
C ARG A 163 6.58 4.47 6.43
N ALA A 164 6.48 3.89 5.23
CA ALA A 164 6.66 4.63 3.99
C ALA A 164 5.54 5.66 3.76
N THR A 165 4.29 5.30 4.04
CA THR A 165 3.16 6.24 3.92
C THR A 165 3.25 7.36 4.95
N ASP A 166 3.66 7.08 6.20
CA ASP A 166 3.87 8.10 7.22
C ASP A 166 5.04 9.02 6.86
N ALA A 167 6.14 8.46 6.34
CA ALA A 167 7.28 9.24 5.88
C ALA A 167 6.90 10.17 4.72
N LEU A 168 6.09 9.71 3.76
CA LEU A 168 5.64 10.56 2.65
C LEU A 168 4.74 11.69 3.15
N LEU A 169 3.72 11.38 3.93
CA LEU A 169 2.78 12.39 4.46
C LEU A 169 3.46 13.40 5.38
N GLY A 170 4.45 12.96 6.17
CA GLY A 170 5.24 13.85 7.03
C GLY A 170 6.31 14.66 6.30
N SER A 171 6.72 14.26 5.10
CA SER A 171 7.79 14.92 4.34
C SER A 171 7.33 16.12 3.51
N THR A 172 6.03 16.26 3.28
CA THR A 172 5.44 17.31 2.46
C THR A 172 4.20 17.92 3.09
N LYS A 173 3.93 19.16 2.77
CA LYS A 173 2.69 19.87 3.11
C LYS A 173 1.67 19.86 1.97
N ALA A 174 2.01 19.28 0.83
CA ALA A 174 1.13 19.26 -0.34
C ALA A 174 -0.20 18.56 -0.03
N SER A 175 -1.29 19.15 -0.51
CA SER A 175 -2.64 18.66 -0.32
C SER A 175 -3.02 17.60 -1.35
N VAL A 176 -2.35 17.59 -2.50
CA VAL A 176 -2.58 16.63 -3.58
C VAL A 176 -1.31 15.81 -3.84
N LEU A 177 -1.41 14.49 -3.73
CA LEU A 177 -0.33 13.55 -4.00
C LEU A 177 -0.62 12.86 -5.34
N VAL A 178 0.15 13.16 -6.38
CA VAL A 178 -0.04 12.62 -7.73
C VAL A 178 0.87 11.42 -7.93
N LEU A 179 0.30 10.26 -8.24
CA LEU A 179 1.01 9.01 -8.47
C LEU A 179 0.74 8.47 -9.87
N GLU A 180 1.65 7.61 -10.37
CA GLU A 180 1.37 6.85 -11.59
C GLU A 180 0.34 5.74 -11.36
N ASP A 181 -0.50 5.50 -12.35
CA ASP A 181 -1.36 4.31 -12.40
C ASP A 181 -0.55 3.08 -12.85
N LEU A 182 -0.10 2.29 -11.89
CA LEU A 182 0.69 1.08 -12.11
C LEU A 182 -0.17 -0.22 -12.17
N THR A 183 -1.50 -0.13 -12.27
CA THR A 183 -2.40 -1.30 -12.23
C THR A 183 -2.13 -2.32 -13.33
N LYS A 184 -1.72 -1.88 -14.53
CA LYS A 184 -1.44 -2.75 -15.70
C LYS A 184 0.06 -2.82 -16.07
N ILE A 185 0.96 -2.53 -15.13
CA ILE A 185 2.39 -2.42 -15.44
C ILE A 185 3.01 -3.71 -15.98
N LYS A 186 2.53 -4.88 -15.55
CA LYS A 186 3.04 -6.19 -16.00
C LYS A 186 2.87 -6.42 -17.51
N GLY A 187 1.80 -5.90 -18.11
CA GLY A 187 1.57 -6.03 -19.57
C GLY A 187 2.39 -5.03 -20.38
N ARG A 188 2.79 -3.90 -19.80
CA ARG A 188 3.50 -2.83 -20.51
C ARG A 188 5.00 -3.05 -20.63
N THR A 189 5.61 -3.82 -19.73
CA THR A 189 7.06 -4.12 -19.72
C THR A 189 7.46 -5.23 -20.68
N SER A 190 6.56 -5.69 -21.56
CA SER A 190 6.76 -6.86 -22.42
C SER A 190 7.63 -6.63 -23.67
N ARG A 191 8.25 -5.47 -23.83
CA ARG A 191 8.99 -5.09 -25.08
C ARG A 191 10.44 -5.56 -25.17
N THR A 192 10.98 -6.26 -24.16
CA THR A 192 12.32 -6.84 -24.27
C THR A 192 12.23 -8.19 -24.99
N SER A 193 13.03 -8.38 -26.03
CA SER A 193 13.13 -9.63 -26.81
C SER A 193 13.63 -10.82 -26.00
N ASP A 194 14.38 -10.58 -24.93
CA ASP A 194 14.90 -11.60 -24.02
C ASP A 194 13.84 -11.99 -22.97
N GLY A 195 13.20 -13.15 -23.18
CA GLY A 195 12.16 -13.67 -22.29
C GLY A 195 12.60 -13.89 -20.86
N PHE A 196 13.88 -14.25 -20.63
CA PHE A 196 14.42 -14.48 -19.30
C PHE A 196 14.62 -13.17 -18.52
N LYS A 197 15.19 -12.15 -19.16
CA LYS A 197 15.34 -10.81 -18.55
C LYS A 197 13.98 -10.19 -18.24
N ARG A 198 13.00 -10.34 -19.14
CA ARG A 198 11.61 -9.91 -18.94
C ARG A 198 10.96 -10.59 -17.75
N ALA A 199 11.05 -11.91 -17.65
CA ALA A 199 10.49 -12.66 -16.55
C ALA A 199 11.12 -12.27 -15.21
N ARG A 200 12.44 -12.05 -15.16
CA ARG A 200 13.17 -11.58 -13.98
C ARG A 200 12.71 -10.16 -13.57
N HIS A 201 12.57 -9.25 -14.52
CA HIS A 201 12.09 -7.89 -14.28
C HIS A 201 10.65 -7.89 -13.76
N ASN A 202 9.73 -8.59 -14.43
CA ASN A 202 8.33 -8.71 -14.03
C ASN A 202 8.18 -9.33 -12.65
N ASN A 203 9.00 -10.33 -12.33
CA ASN A 203 9.04 -10.93 -11.00
C ASN A 203 9.54 -9.92 -9.95
N ALA A 204 10.54 -9.09 -10.25
CA ALA A 204 11.02 -8.04 -9.36
C ALA A 204 9.94 -6.96 -9.11
N MET A 205 9.29 -6.48 -10.18
CA MET A 205 8.19 -5.51 -10.11
C MET A 205 6.98 -6.03 -9.31
N SER A 206 6.59 -7.29 -9.53
CA SER A 206 5.44 -7.88 -8.81
C SER A 206 5.66 -8.00 -7.30
N GLN A 207 6.88 -7.82 -6.85
CA GLN A 207 7.25 -7.94 -5.45
C GLN A 207 7.18 -6.60 -4.70
N VAL A 208 7.15 -5.48 -5.41
CA VAL A 208 6.96 -4.17 -4.78
C VAL A 208 5.47 -4.00 -4.50
N PRO A 209 5.09 -3.65 -3.28
CA PRO A 209 3.67 -3.58 -2.89
C PRO A 209 3.03 -2.26 -3.32
N PHE A 210 3.16 -1.86 -4.61
CA PHE A 210 2.64 -0.58 -5.12
C PHE A 210 1.16 -0.39 -4.83
N TYR A 211 0.34 -1.43 -5.10
CA TYR A 211 -1.09 -1.37 -4.82
C TYR A 211 -1.38 -1.12 -3.33
N LYS A 212 -0.73 -1.88 -2.44
CA LYS A 212 -0.92 -1.72 -0.98
C LYS A 212 -0.45 -0.36 -0.48
N PHE A 213 0.65 0.15 -1.07
CA PHE A 213 1.15 1.47 -0.74
C PHE A 213 0.15 2.55 -1.16
N LYS A 214 -0.34 2.51 -2.40
CA LYS A 214 -1.34 3.45 -2.91
C LYS A 214 -2.63 3.40 -2.09
N GLU A 215 -3.19 2.20 -1.84
CA GLU A 215 -4.39 1.99 -1.04
C GLU A 215 -4.23 2.59 0.37
N ARG A 216 -3.11 2.29 1.03
CA ARG A 216 -2.85 2.79 2.37
C ARG A 216 -2.58 4.29 2.41
N LEU A 217 -1.86 4.80 1.42
CA LEU A 217 -1.63 6.23 1.26
C LEU A 217 -2.94 6.98 1.05
N THR A 218 -3.82 6.50 0.17
CA THR A 218 -5.14 7.11 -0.06
C THR A 218 -5.93 7.19 1.24
N THR A 219 -6.02 6.08 1.98
CA THR A 219 -6.74 6.05 3.28
C THR A 219 -6.17 7.09 4.25
N LYS A 220 -4.83 7.12 4.45
CA LYS A 220 -4.21 8.06 5.40
C LYS A 220 -4.29 9.51 4.93
N ALA A 221 -4.14 9.75 3.62
CA ALA A 221 -4.25 11.11 3.05
C ALA A 221 -5.65 11.68 3.27
N THR A 222 -6.70 10.90 2.99
CA THR A 222 -8.08 11.33 3.23
C THR A 222 -8.35 11.69 4.70
N LEU A 223 -7.78 10.93 5.65
CA LEU A 223 -7.92 11.21 7.08
C LEU A 223 -7.30 12.55 7.52
N VAL A 224 -6.33 13.07 6.77
CA VAL A 224 -5.65 14.34 7.06
C VAL A 224 -6.02 15.45 6.05
N GLY A 225 -7.14 15.32 5.35
CA GLY A 225 -7.63 16.33 4.40
C GLY A 225 -6.81 16.45 3.13
N ARG A 226 -6.08 15.38 2.74
CA ARG A 226 -5.30 15.33 1.48
C ARG A 226 -5.92 14.34 0.51
N ARG A 227 -5.66 14.51 -0.78
CA ARG A 227 -6.13 13.59 -1.81
C ARG A 227 -4.99 12.95 -2.58
N VAL A 228 -5.27 11.77 -3.13
CA VAL A 228 -4.35 11.03 -3.98
C VAL A 228 -4.94 10.93 -5.37
N GLU A 229 -4.22 11.43 -6.35
CA GLU A 229 -4.59 11.37 -7.76
C GLU A 229 -3.73 10.36 -8.52
N SER A 230 -4.23 9.86 -9.64
CA SER A 230 -3.51 8.92 -10.47
C SER A 230 -3.45 9.40 -11.91
N VAL A 231 -2.24 9.40 -12.46
CA VAL A 231 -1.98 9.82 -13.85
C VAL A 231 -1.44 8.67 -14.68
N SER A 232 -1.56 8.79 -16.00
CA SER A 232 -1.00 7.81 -16.93
C SER A 232 0.53 7.77 -16.83
N PRO A 233 1.15 6.57 -16.71
CA PRO A 233 2.60 6.42 -16.62
C PRO A 233 3.32 6.52 -17.97
N ALA A 234 2.60 6.82 -19.07
CA ALA A 234 3.19 6.87 -20.40
C ALA A 234 4.25 7.98 -20.49
N TYR A 235 5.50 7.59 -20.76
CA TYR A 235 6.63 8.49 -21.04
C TYR A 235 7.11 9.41 -19.90
N THR A 236 6.60 9.31 -18.68
CA THR A 236 7.04 10.11 -17.53
C THR A 236 8.53 10.03 -17.27
N SER A 237 9.13 8.85 -17.46
CA SER A 237 10.58 8.60 -17.32
C SER A 237 11.42 8.96 -18.55
N GLN A 238 10.82 9.37 -19.66
CA GLN A 238 11.48 9.65 -20.94
C GLN A 238 11.49 11.12 -21.33
N ILE A 239 10.68 11.93 -20.66
CA ILE A 239 10.54 13.36 -20.92
C ILE A 239 11.52 14.11 -20.00
N ASP A 240 12.27 15.10 -20.56
CA ASP A 240 12.98 16.07 -19.74
C ASP A 240 11.96 16.94 -19.00
N SER A 241 11.99 16.90 -17.68
CA SER A 241 11.03 17.64 -16.87
C SER A 241 11.15 19.17 -17.00
N ARG A 242 12.28 19.70 -17.46
CA ARG A 242 12.49 21.12 -17.69
C ARG A 242 11.87 21.58 -19.00
N THR A 243 12.17 20.88 -20.08
CA THR A 243 11.82 21.31 -21.45
C THR A 243 10.52 20.70 -21.96
N GLY A 244 10.03 19.60 -21.35
CA GLY A 244 8.90 18.84 -21.84
C GLY A 244 9.19 18.00 -23.09
N LYS A 245 10.44 17.97 -23.57
CA LYS A 245 10.86 17.23 -24.78
C LYS A 245 11.31 15.81 -24.45
N ARG A 246 11.26 14.93 -25.44
CA ARG A 246 11.73 13.52 -25.33
C ARG A 246 13.09 13.33 -26.00
N ASP A 247 14.01 14.23 -25.77
CA ASP A 247 15.33 14.30 -26.38
C ASP A 247 16.47 13.78 -25.48
N GLY A 248 16.18 13.51 -24.21
CA GLY A 248 17.11 12.93 -23.26
C GLY A 248 17.08 11.39 -23.20
N LYS A 249 18.06 10.81 -22.50
CA LYS A 249 18.19 9.36 -22.31
C LYS A 249 18.33 8.99 -20.85
N ARG A 250 17.54 8.01 -20.40
CA ARG A 250 17.70 7.42 -19.06
C ARG A 250 18.72 6.28 -19.10
N HIS A 251 19.73 6.36 -18.25
CA HIS A 251 20.65 5.27 -17.99
C HIS A 251 20.73 4.99 -16.48
N GLY A 252 20.15 3.88 -16.05
CA GLY A 252 20.07 3.50 -14.64
C GLY A 252 19.29 4.52 -13.79
N CYS A 253 19.96 5.14 -12.81
CA CYS A 253 19.40 6.17 -11.93
C CYS A 253 19.63 7.60 -12.44
N ARG A 254 20.26 7.78 -13.61
CA ARG A 254 20.57 9.08 -14.17
C ARG A 254 19.77 9.33 -15.44
N TYR A 255 19.37 10.56 -15.61
CA TYR A 255 18.75 11.08 -16.84
C TYR A 255 19.70 12.10 -17.46
N TYR A 256 20.09 11.88 -18.70
CA TYR A 256 20.99 12.70 -19.49
C TYR A 256 20.16 13.52 -20.46
N CYS A 257 20.20 14.83 -20.33
CA CYS A 257 19.50 15.75 -21.21
C CYS A 257 20.30 16.01 -22.49
N SER A 258 19.62 16.51 -23.52
CA SER A 258 20.26 16.87 -24.80
C SER A 258 21.29 18.01 -24.67
N ASP A 259 21.14 18.87 -23.68
CA ASP A 259 22.03 19.98 -23.35
C ASP A 259 23.21 19.58 -22.43
N GLY A 260 23.41 18.29 -22.17
CA GLY A 260 24.50 17.77 -21.34
C GLY A 260 24.21 17.78 -19.82
N ILE A 261 23.10 18.35 -19.38
CA ILE A 261 22.73 18.32 -17.95
C ILE A 261 22.31 16.92 -17.53
N VAL A 262 22.72 16.52 -16.33
CA VAL A 262 22.42 15.19 -15.77
C VAL A 262 21.76 15.32 -14.40
N PHE A 263 20.61 14.64 -14.20
CA PHE A 263 19.95 14.57 -12.91
C PHE A 263 19.42 13.18 -12.56
N ASP A 264 18.86 13.04 -11.38
CA ASP A 264 18.26 11.81 -10.92
C ASP A 264 17.03 11.47 -11.76
N ALA A 265 17.01 10.27 -12.35
CA ALA A 265 15.96 9.85 -13.27
C ALA A 265 14.60 9.65 -12.59
N ASP A 266 14.59 9.23 -11.31
CA ASP A 266 13.35 9.03 -10.56
C ASP A 266 12.79 10.39 -10.11
N TRP A 267 13.66 11.37 -9.78
CA TRP A 267 13.24 12.73 -9.53
C TRP A 267 12.64 13.37 -10.79
N ASN A 268 13.29 13.23 -11.95
CA ASN A 268 12.76 13.73 -13.23
C ASN A 268 11.35 13.15 -13.51
N ALA A 269 11.18 11.85 -13.28
CA ALA A 269 9.87 11.19 -13.41
C ALA A 269 8.83 11.78 -12.45
N ALA A 270 9.21 12.00 -11.18
CA ALA A 270 8.31 12.58 -10.18
C ALA A 270 7.86 14.00 -10.56
N VAL A 271 8.75 14.84 -11.10
CA VAL A 271 8.39 16.18 -11.61
C VAL A 271 7.42 16.08 -12.79
N ASN A 272 7.65 15.15 -13.72
CA ASN A 272 6.73 14.92 -14.85
C ASN A 272 5.37 14.42 -14.39
N ILE A 273 5.31 13.61 -13.33
CA ILE A 273 4.08 13.13 -12.70
C ILE A 273 3.32 14.32 -12.10
N ALA A 274 4.00 15.21 -11.37
CA ALA A 274 3.39 16.42 -10.81
C ALA A 274 2.74 17.28 -11.89
N LYS A 275 3.47 17.55 -12.99
CA LYS A 275 2.96 18.33 -14.13
C LYS A 275 1.73 17.73 -14.82
N ARG A 276 1.51 16.42 -14.68
CA ARG A 276 0.34 15.72 -15.23
C ARG A 276 -0.85 15.67 -14.29
N GLY A 277 -0.69 16.02 -13.03
CA GLY A 277 -1.80 16.16 -12.10
C GLY A 277 -2.78 17.25 -12.54
N LYS A 278 -4.00 17.20 -12.03
CA LYS A 278 -5.03 18.19 -12.32
C LYS A 278 -4.64 19.60 -11.86
N HIS A 279 -3.77 19.67 -10.86
CA HIS A 279 -3.26 20.90 -10.27
C HIS A 279 -1.72 20.87 -10.34
N PRO A 280 -1.14 21.22 -11.49
CA PRO A 280 0.30 21.14 -11.67
C PRO A 280 1.02 22.14 -10.78
N PHE A 281 2.15 21.69 -10.23
CA PHE A 281 3.05 22.49 -9.44
C PHE A 281 3.60 23.67 -10.26
N SER A 282 3.72 24.86 -9.65
CA SER A 282 4.35 26.00 -10.32
C SER A 282 5.84 25.71 -10.59
N SER A 283 6.28 25.94 -11.81
CA SER A 283 7.68 25.68 -12.24
C SER A 283 8.72 26.52 -11.50
N SER A 284 8.32 27.62 -10.87
CA SER A 284 9.20 28.52 -10.08
C SER A 284 9.64 27.93 -8.73
N GLU A 285 8.98 26.89 -8.25
CA GLU A 285 9.24 26.29 -6.93
C GLU A 285 10.05 24.98 -6.98
N LEU A 286 10.49 24.57 -8.18
CA LEU A 286 11.30 23.35 -8.33
C LEU A 286 12.71 23.58 -7.83
N PRO A 287 13.27 22.68 -7.01
CA PRO A 287 14.67 22.74 -6.62
C PRO A 287 15.57 22.63 -7.86
N LEU A 288 16.41 23.63 -8.09
CA LEU A 288 17.35 23.69 -9.22
C LEU A 288 18.42 22.59 -9.19
N SER A 289 18.66 21.97 -8.04
CA SER A 289 19.58 20.87 -7.89
C SER A 289 18.84 19.53 -7.88
N GLY A 290 19.09 18.68 -8.85
CA GLY A 290 18.56 17.30 -8.91
C GLY A 290 19.10 16.37 -7.80
N ARG A 291 19.49 16.89 -6.64
CA ARG A 291 19.90 16.14 -5.47
C ARG A 291 18.67 15.64 -4.71
N VAL A 292 18.56 14.33 -4.59
CA VAL A 292 17.52 13.66 -3.82
C VAL A 292 18.06 13.39 -2.40
N SER A 293 17.44 14.00 -1.38
CA SER A 293 17.72 13.66 0.01
C SER A 293 16.94 12.41 0.42
N SER A 294 17.61 11.40 0.95
CA SER A 294 16.97 10.19 1.49
C SER A 294 16.46 10.44 2.90
N ILE A 295 15.20 10.06 3.14
CA ILE A 295 14.63 9.98 4.48
C ILE A 295 15.03 8.61 5.04
N THR A 296 16.10 8.56 5.81
CA THR A 296 16.46 7.40 6.60
C THR A 296 15.83 7.55 7.97
N GLN A 297 14.89 6.69 8.33
CA GLN A 297 14.55 6.54 9.73
C GLN A 297 15.71 5.84 10.42
N SER A 298 16.44 6.57 11.28
CA SER A 298 17.24 5.96 12.33
C SER A 298 16.31 5.09 13.16
N SER A 299 16.64 3.82 13.26
CA SER A 299 15.98 2.86 14.15
C SER A 299 15.99 3.43 15.56
N VAL A 300 14.85 3.90 16.04
CA VAL A 300 14.63 4.06 17.46
C VAL A 300 14.61 2.63 18.02
N VAL A 301 15.69 2.25 18.64
CA VAL A 301 15.80 1.07 19.50
C VAL A 301 15.05 1.41 20.77
N HIS A 302 13.92 0.78 20.98
CA HIS A 302 13.32 0.52 22.28
C HIS A 302 12.84 -0.91 22.32
#